data_d2e4c38c4a40905521c0fa5d75471e58
#
_entry.id   d2e4c38c4a40905521c0fa5d75471e58
#
_cell.length_a   1.000
_cell.length_b   1.000
_cell.length_c   1.000
_cell.angle_alpha   90.00
_cell.angle_beta   90.00
_cell.angle_gamma   90.00
#
_symmetry.space_group_name_H-M   'P 1'
#
loop_
_entity.id
_entity.type
_entity.pdbx_description
1 polymer ?
#
loop_
_entity_poly.entity_id
_entity_poly.type
_entity_poly.pdbx_seq_one_letter_code
_entity_poly.pdbx_strand_id
1 'polypeptide(L)'
;MTKTVWITGASSGIGREFARRYAAMGCRLILTARRADRLTALAEELNDAHGTVCRILPADLADRADCDRLCAELAGERIDIFINNAGFGVCGSLLETDPAKEEEMVQVNVAAMRRLFQFMLRRMQAQGGGTILNVASSAGLLP
;
A
#
# COMPACT_ATOMS: atom_id res chain seq x y z
N MET A 1 -0.95 20.45 11.93
CA MET A 1 -0.92 20.21 10.47
C MET A 1 -1.37 18.76 10.21
N THR A 2 -2.34 18.57 9.34
CA THR A 2 -2.90 17.23 9.04
C THR A 2 -1.87 16.38 8.31
N LYS A 3 -1.55 15.19 8.84
CA LYS A 3 -0.61 14.25 8.20
C LYS A 3 -1.26 13.54 7.01
N THR A 4 -0.46 13.27 5.99
CA THR A 4 -0.86 12.45 4.85
C THR A 4 -0.25 11.05 4.98
N VAL A 5 -1.10 10.03 4.89
CA VAL A 5 -0.72 8.62 5.01
C VAL A 5 -1.02 7.91 3.68
N TRP A 6 -0.02 7.28 3.10
CA TRP A 6 -0.19 6.42 1.94
C TRP A 6 -0.16 4.95 2.34
N ILE A 7 -1.17 4.18 1.92
CA ILE A 7 -1.34 2.78 2.29
C ILE A 7 -1.50 1.94 1.03
N THR A 8 -0.61 0.95 0.83
CA THR A 8 -0.77 -0.07 -0.21
C THR A 8 -1.49 -1.30 0.35
N GLY A 9 -2.24 -2.01 -0.51
CA GLY A 9 -3.08 -3.12 -0.08
C GLY A 9 -4.26 -2.69 0.80
N ALA A 10 -4.75 -1.46 0.60
CA ALA A 10 -5.75 -0.83 1.46
C ALA A 10 -7.16 -1.44 1.34
N SER A 11 -7.46 -2.24 0.31
CA SER A 11 -8.81 -2.73 0.03
C SER A 11 -9.30 -3.85 0.96
N SER A 12 -8.43 -4.42 1.80
CA SER A 12 -8.79 -5.54 2.68
C SER A 12 -7.80 -5.71 3.84
N GLY A 13 -8.17 -6.55 4.80
CA GLY A 13 -7.30 -7.01 5.88
C GLY A 13 -6.60 -5.89 6.64
N ILE A 14 -5.30 -6.07 6.88
CA ILE A 14 -4.46 -5.16 7.66
C ILE A 14 -4.41 -3.76 7.05
N GLY A 15 -4.30 -3.64 5.73
CA GLY A 15 -4.27 -2.34 5.06
C GLY A 15 -5.53 -1.52 5.27
N ARG A 16 -6.71 -2.16 5.22
CA ARG A 16 -8.00 -1.52 5.50
C ARG A 16 -8.09 -1.06 6.96
N GLU A 17 -7.60 -1.87 7.89
CA GLU A 17 -7.60 -1.49 9.31
C GLU A 17 -6.65 -0.33 9.59
N PHE A 18 -5.48 -0.27 8.95
CA PHE A 18 -4.63 0.92 9.00
C PHE A 18 -5.37 2.17 8.50
N ALA A 19 -6.10 2.06 7.38
CA ALA A 19 -6.87 3.19 6.85
C ALA A 19 -7.90 3.71 7.87
N ARG A 20 -8.65 2.82 8.51
CA ARG A 20 -9.61 3.17 9.55
C ARG A 20 -8.96 3.88 10.74
N ARG A 21 -7.84 3.36 11.23
CA ARG A 21 -7.13 3.95 12.38
C ARG A 21 -6.58 5.32 12.07
N TYR A 22 -5.94 5.51 10.92
CA TYR A 22 -5.42 6.80 10.54
C TYR A 22 -6.51 7.81 10.19
N ALA A 23 -7.65 7.36 9.66
CA ALA A 23 -8.82 8.21 9.47
C ALA A 23 -9.36 8.74 10.81
N ALA A 24 -9.53 7.85 11.80
CA ALA A 24 -9.95 8.24 13.15
C ALA A 24 -8.95 9.19 13.86
N MET A 25 -7.70 9.21 13.42
CA MET A 25 -6.68 10.16 13.89
C MET A 25 -6.68 11.49 13.12
N GLY A 26 -7.62 11.70 12.20
CA GLY A 26 -7.75 12.93 11.40
C GLY A 26 -6.71 13.08 10.29
N CYS A 27 -6.11 11.99 9.82
CA CYS A 27 -5.15 12.02 8.72
C CYS A 27 -5.84 12.08 7.35
N ARG A 28 -5.18 12.69 6.36
CA ARG A 28 -5.54 12.50 4.93
C ARG A 28 -4.98 11.16 4.47
N LEU A 29 -5.71 10.45 3.62
CA LEU A 29 -5.29 9.13 3.16
C LEU A 29 -5.09 9.08 1.65
N ILE A 30 -4.07 8.34 1.24
CA ILE A 30 -3.89 7.88 -0.13
C ILE A 30 -3.99 6.35 -0.08
N LEU A 31 -4.97 5.80 -0.82
CA LEU A 31 -5.30 4.38 -0.76
C LEU A 31 -4.98 3.71 -2.09
N THR A 32 -4.13 2.69 -2.06
CA THR A 32 -3.73 1.92 -3.25
C THR A 32 -4.06 0.45 -3.09
N ALA A 33 -4.76 -0.10 -4.07
CA ALA A 33 -5.02 -1.52 -4.28
C ALA A 33 -5.51 -1.74 -5.72
N ARG A 34 -5.66 -2.99 -6.15
CA ARG A 34 -6.15 -3.32 -7.51
C ARG A 34 -7.62 -2.96 -7.73
N ARG A 35 -8.47 -3.18 -6.72
CA ARG A 35 -9.94 -3.06 -6.82
C ARG A 35 -10.40 -1.64 -6.47
N ALA A 36 -10.64 -0.84 -7.52
CA ALA A 36 -11.08 0.54 -7.39
C ALA A 36 -12.43 0.66 -6.63
N ASP A 37 -13.38 -0.24 -6.92
CA ASP A 37 -14.67 -0.30 -6.25
C ASP A 37 -14.55 -0.41 -4.71
N ARG A 38 -13.67 -1.28 -4.25
CA ARG A 38 -13.42 -1.44 -2.80
C ARG A 38 -12.72 -0.26 -2.17
N LEU A 39 -11.83 0.40 -2.91
CA LEU A 39 -11.17 1.62 -2.44
C LEU A 39 -12.18 2.76 -2.34
N THR A 40 -13.11 2.88 -3.29
CA THR A 40 -14.18 3.88 -3.28
C THR A 40 -15.11 3.66 -2.08
N ALA A 41 -15.59 2.43 -1.88
CA ALA A 41 -16.44 2.10 -0.74
C ALA A 41 -15.74 2.38 0.61
N LEU A 42 -14.46 2.07 0.73
CA LEU A 42 -13.68 2.40 1.93
C LEU A 42 -13.53 3.91 2.11
N ALA A 43 -13.26 4.65 1.04
CA ALA A 43 -13.14 6.11 1.10
C ALA A 43 -14.45 6.78 1.54
N GLU A 44 -15.59 6.31 1.05
CA GLU A 44 -16.92 6.75 1.48
C GLU A 44 -17.17 6.44 2.96
N GLU A 45 -16.92 5.19 3.39
CA GLU A 45 -17.01 4.79 4.81
C GLU A 45 -16.20 5.73 5.72
N LEU A 46 -14.95 6.02 5.35
CA LEU A 46 -14.06 6.84 6.16
C LEU A 46 -14.42 8.32 6.14
N ASN A 47 -14.97 8.81 5.03
CA ASN A 47 -15.49 10.17 4.94
C ASN A 47 -16.72 10.33 5.83
N ASP A 48 -17.69 9.41 5.75
CA ASP A 48 -18.91 9.45 6.54
C ASP A 48 -18.64 9.35 8.05
N ALA A 49 -17.70 8.48 8.45
CA ALA A 49 -17.40 8.26 9.86
C ALA A 49 -16.52 9.35 10.48
N HIS A 50 -15.60 9.94 9.72
CA HIS A 50 -14.53 10.80 10.26
C HIS A 50 -14.29 12.09 9.47
N GLY A 51 -15.03 12.34 8.38
CA GLY A 51 -14.75 13.45 7.47
C GLY A 51 -13.39 13.34 6.75
N THR A 52 -12.87 12.12 6.60
CA THR A 52 -11.53 11.88 6.06
C THR A 52 -11.48 12.15 4.57
N VAL A 53 -10.49 12.93 4.13
CA VAL A 53 -10.21 13.13 2.71
C VAL A 53 -9.34 11.97 2.22
N CYS A 54 -9.91 11.15 1.33
CA CYS A 54 -9.22 10.02 0.72
C CYS A 54 -8.97 10.28 -0.78
N ARG A 55 -7.72 10.10 -1.22
CA ARG A 55 -7.36 9.96 -2.63
C ARG A 55 -7.19 8.48 -2.94
N ILE A 56 -7.94 7.96 -3.91
CA ILE A 56 -7.79 6.57 -4.35
C ILE A 56 -6.89 6.52 -5.58
N LEU A 57 -5.91 5.62 -5.55
CA LEU A 57 -4.96 5.35 -6.63
C LEU A 57 -4.95 3.84 -6.93
N PRO A 58 -5.89 3.36 -7.76
CA PRO A 58 -5.92 1.96 -8.14
C PRO A 58 -4.66 1.58 -8.92
N ALA A 59 -4.05 0.45 -8.55
CA ALA A 59 -2.87 -0.06 -9.23
C ALA A 59 -2.70 -1.57 -9.01
N ASP A 60 -2.19 -2.25 -10.01
CA ASP A 60 -1.66 -3.61 -9.88
C ASP A 60 -0.17 -3.56 -9.60
N LEU A 61 0.22 -3.88 -8.38
CA LEU A 61 1.62 -3.86 -7.97
C LEU A 61 2.45 -5.03 -8.53
N ALA A 62 1.81 -6.01 -9.18
CA ALA A 62 2.51 -6.99 -10.00
C ALA A 62 2.99 -6.38 -11.33
N ASP A 63 2.35 -5.31 -11.79
CA ASP A 63 2.76 -4.58 -12.99
C ASP A 63 3.77 -3.47 -12.63
N ARG A 64 4.95 -3.57 -13.25
CA ARG A 64 6.00 -2.57 -13.09
C ARG A 64 5.57 -1.18 -13.56
N ALA A 65 4.83 -1.10 -14.67
CA ALA A 65 4.37 0.18 -15.23
C ALA A 65 3.41 0.90 -14.27
N ASP A 66 2.54 0.14 -13.61
CA ASP A 66 1.65 0.68 -12.57
C ASP A 66 2.42 1.21 -11.36
N CYS A 67 3.47 0.50 -10.93
CA CYS A 67 4.35 1.01 -9.87
C CYS A 67 5.05 2.31 -10.27
N ASP A 68 5.54 2.41 -11.50
CA ASP A 68 6.20 3.61 -12.02
C ASP A 68 5.21 4.78 -12.15
N ARG A 69 3.97 4.51 -12.59
CA ARG A 69 2.87 5.49 -12.63
C ARG A 69 2.55 6.04 -11.25
N LEU A 70 2.39 5.17 -10.23
CA LEU A 70 2.17 5.60 -8.84
C LEU A 70 3.28 6.53 -8.34
N CYS A 71 4.53 6.18 -8.60
CA CYS A 71 5.67 7.00 -8.21
C CYS A 71 5.63 8.38 -8.90
N ALA A 72 5.26 8.43 -10.18
CA ALA A 72 5.14 9.67 -10.94
C ALA A 72 4.00 10.55 -10.41
N GLU A 73 2.82 9.96 -10.17
CA GLU A 73 1.64 10.67 -9.64
C GLU A 73 1.87 11.23 -8.22
N LEU A 74 2.71 10.56 -7.41
CA LEU A 74 3.01 10.96 -6.04
C LEU A 74 4.30 11.78 -5.91
N ALA A 75 5.00 12.06 -7.00
CA ALA A 75 6.29 12.75 -6.96
C ALA A 75 6.24 14.16 -6.34
N GLY A 76 5.11 14.88 -6.46
CA GLY A 76 4.88 16.19 -5.87
C GLY A 76 4.18 16.19 -4.51
N GLU A 77 3.68 15.04 -4.05
CA GLU A 77 2.90 14.94 -2.81
C GLU A 77 3.83 14.89 -1.58
N ARG A 78 3.44 15.60 -0.52
CA ARG A 78 4.03 15.38 0.80
C ARG A 78 3.34 14.19 1.46
N ILE A 79 4.08 13.13 1.74
CA ILE A 79 3.61 11.93 2.42
C ILE A 79 4.38 11.80 3.73
N ASP A 80 3.68 11.92 4.85
CA ASP A 80 4.30 11.87 6.17
C ASP A 80 4.48 10.44 6.69
N ILE A 81 3.58 9.53 6.31
CA ILE A 81 3.62 8.13 6.70
C ILE A 81 3.34 7.26 5.47
N PHE A 82 4.18 6.27 5.23
CA PHE A 82 3.99 5.27 4.19
C PHE A 82 3.84 3.87 4.79
N ILE A 83 2.69 3.24 4.58
CA ILE A 83 2.40 1.87 4.99
C ILE A 83 2.53 0.96 3.77
N ASN A 84 3.69 0.35 3.65
CA ASN A 84 4.04 -0.58 2.57
C ASN A 84 3.54 -1.97 2.95
N ASN A 85 2.24 -2.23 2.68
CA ASN A 85 1.50 -3.36 3.20
C ASN A 85 1.04 -4.36 2.14
N ALA A 86 0.95 -3.95 0.87
CA ALA A 86 0.48 -4.85 -0.18
C ALA A 86 1.32 -6.13 -0.25
N GLY A 87 0.64 -7.26 -0.29
CA GLY A 87 1.26 -8.58 -0.37
C GLY A 87 0.20 -9.67 -0.29
N PHE A 88 0.55 -10.85 -0.76
CA PHE A 88 -0.26 -12.05 -0.63
C PHE A 88 0.64 -13.29 -0.59
N GLY A 89 0.09 -14.43 -0.16
CA GLY A 89 0.76 -15.71 -0.14
C GLY A 89 0.12 -16.72 -1.08
N VAL A 90 0.93 -17.62 -1.59
CA VAL A 90 0.50 -18.85 -2.26
C VAL A 90 0.82 -20.01 -1.32
N CYS A 91 -0.16 -20.86 -1.05
CA CYS A 91 -0.01 -22.02 -0.17
C CYS A 91 -0.28 -23.30 -0.96
N GLY A 92 0.53 -24.32 -0.72
CA GLY A 92 0.42 -25.63 -1.37
C GLY A 92 1.77 -26.27 -1.61
N SER A 93 1.75 -27.49 -2.16
CA SER A 93 2.95 -28.13 -2.67
C SER A 93 3.49 -27.37 -3.87
N LEU A 94 4.79 -27.12 -3.93
CA LEU A 94 5.43 -26.45 -5.07
C LEU A 94 5.18 -27.16 -6.41
N LEU A 95 4.88 -28.46 -6.37
CA LEU A 95 4.55 -29.23 -7.58
C LEU A 95 3.10 -29.01 -8.05
N GLU A 96 2.24 -28.41 -7.23
CA GLU A 96 0.80 -28.26 -7.47
C GLU A 96 0.37 -26.79 -7.56
N THR A 97 1.18 -25.86 -7.06
CA THR A 97 0.91 -24.43 -7.13
C THR A 97 1.11 -23.91 -8.55
N ASP A 98 0.37 -22.85 -8.90
CA ASP A 98 0.47 -22.18 -10.19
C ASP A 98 1.74 -21.32 -10.24
N PRO A 99 2.73 -21.64 -11.12
CA PRO A 99 3.96 -20.86 -11.23
C PRO A 99 3.73 -19.38 -11.54
N ALA A 100 2.68 -19.04 -12.30
CA ALA A 100 2.35 -17.64 -12.61
C ALA A 100 1.90 -16.88 -11.34
N LYS A 101 1.18 -17.55 -10.44
CA LYS A 101 0.79 -16.97 -9.15
C LYS A 101 1.96 -16.80 -8.19
N GLU A 102 2.91 -17.70 -8.21
CA GLU A 102 4.15 -17.57 -7.44
C GLU A 102 5.00 -16.41 -7.94
N GLU A 103 5.12 -16.25 -9.25
CA GLU A 103 5.84 -15.12 -9.85
C GLU A 103 5.14 -13.79 -9.52
N GLU A 104 3.80 -13.72 -9.63
CA GLU A 104 3.02 -12.55 -9.21
C GLU A 104 3.28 -12.21 -7.73
N MET A 105 3.33 -13.23 -6.85
CA MET A 105 3.63 -13.05 -5.44
C MET A 105 5.01 -12.42 -5.22
N VAL A 106 6.02 -12.89 -5.92
CA VAL A 106 7.40 -12.33 -5.83
C VAL A 106 7.41 -10.89 -6.35
N GLN A 107 6.73 -10.61 -7.46
CA GLN A 107 6.63 -9.25 -7.99
C GLN A 107 6.00 -8.28 -6.99
N VAL A 108 4.90 -8.66 -6.35
CA VAL A 108 4.22 -7.81 -5.35
C VAL A 108 5.02 -7.71 -4.05
N ASN A 109 5.37 -8.87 -3.45
CA ASN A 109 5.93 -8.91 -2.09
C ASN A 109 7.39 -8.44 -2.03
N VAL A 110 8.14 -8.52 -3.13
CA VAL A 110 9.57 -8.20 -3.16
C VAL A 110 9.84 -7.02 -4.10
N ALA A 111 9.55 -7.16 -5.39
CA ALA A 111 9.97 -6.17 -6.39
C ALA A 111 9.24 -4.83 -6.21
N ALA A 112 7.91 -4.83 -6.11
CA ALA A 112 7.11 -3.63 -5.89
C ALA A 112 7.38 -3.02 -4.52
N MET A 113 7.39 -3.84 -3.46
CA MET A 113 7.69 -3.40 -2.10
C MET A 113 9.01 -2.64 -2.04
N ARG A 114 10.10 -3.21 -2.58
CA ARG A 114 11.41 -2.58 -2.63
C ARG A 114 11.39 -1.28 -3.44
N ARG A 115 10.71 -1.26 -4.59
CA ARG A 115 10.61 -0.10 -5.48
C ARG A 115 9.93 1.08 -4.77
N LEU A 116 8.76 0.85 -4.19
CA LEU A 116 8.00 1.87 -3.49
C LEU A 116 8.72 2.33 -2.21
N PHE A 117 9.36 1.42 -1.49
CA PHE A 117 10.20 1.76 -0.35
C PHE A 117 11.34 2.71 -0.76
N GLN A 118 12.08 2.39 -1.83
CA GLN A 118 13.19 3.24 -2.29
C GLN A 118 12.70 4.60 -2.77
N PHE A 119 11.57 4.67 -3.48
CA PHE A 119 10.93 5.91 -3.89
C PHE A 119 10.59 6.77 -2.66
N MET A 120 9.87 6.21 -1.69
CA MET A 120 9.47 6.94 -0.50
C MET A 120 10.63 7.35 0.39
N LEU A 121 11.67 6.52 0.52
CA LEU A 121 12.87 6.86 1.28
C LEU A 121 13.54 8.12 0.72
N ARG A 122 13.71 8.20 -0.61
CA ARG A 122 14.27 9.40 -1.26
C ARG A 122 13.37 10.63 -1.09
N ARG A 123 12.04 10.44 -1.21
CA ARG A 123 11.06 11.51 -1.01
C ARG A 123 11.09 12.05 0.42
N MET A 124 11.08 11.16 1.41
CA MET A 124 11.12 11.53 2.82
C MET A 124 12.43 12.22 3.20
N GLN A 125 13.55 11.79 2.62
CA GLN A 125 14.82 12.49 2.79
C GLN A 125 14.74 13.93 2.23
N ALA A 126 14.21 14.11 1.03
CA ALA A 126 14.10 15.42 0.39
C ALA A 126 13.12 16.36 1.11
N GLN A 127 12.04 15.84 1.71
CA GLN A 127 11.04 16.64 2.43
C GLN A 127 11.39 16.91 3.91
N GLY A 128 12.53 16.38 4.39
CA GLY A 128 13.00 16.60 5.77
C GLY A 128 12.48 15.61 6.79
N GLY A 129 11.98 14.44 6.36
CA GLY A 129 11.56 13.36 7.26
C GLY A 129 10.25 12.70 6.88
N GLY A 130 9.93 11.63 7.60
CA GLY A 130 8.72 10.82 7.44
C GLY A 130 8.87 9.48 8.15
N THR A 131 7.84 8.66 8.07
CA THR A 131 7.83 7.31 8.64
C THR A 131 7.45 6.30 7.59
N ILE A 132 8.23 5.23 7.46
CA ILE A 132 7.91 4.09 6.61
C ILE A 132 7.70 2.85 7.48
N LEU A 133 6.55 2.21 7.33
CA LEU A 133 6.24 0.92 7.92
C LEU A 133 6.16 -0.14 6.81
N ASN A 134 7.06 -1.10 6.82
CA ASN A 134 6.97 -2.28 5.97
C ASN A 134 6.28 -3.40 6.76
N VAL A 135 5.15 -3.88 6.24
CA VAL A 135 4.43 -5.00 6.86
C VAL A 135 5.07 -6.30 6.38
N ALA A 136 5.72 -6.98 7.29
CA ALA A 136 6.31 -8.30 7.06
C ALA A 136 5.29 -9.42 7.33
N SER A 137 5.73 -10.67 7.24
CA SER A 137 4.92 -11.83 7.52
C SER A 137 5.57 -12.72 8.56
N SER A 138 4.77 -13.31 9.45
CA SER A 138 5.21 -14.40 10.32
C SER A 138 5.63 -15.65 9.53
N ALA A 139 5.18 -15.79 8.29
CA ALA A 139 5.62 -16.87 7.39
C ALA A 139 7.13 -16.88 7.14
N GLY A 140 7.81 -15.74 7.26
CA GLY A 140 9.27 -15.66 7.18
C GLY A 140 10.01 -16.24 8.40
N LEU A 141 9.28 -16.59 9.47
CA LEU A 141 9.82 -17.20 10.69
C LEU A 141 9.47 -18.69 10.82
N LEU A 142 8.65 -19.20 9.90
CA LEU A 142 8.25 -20.61 9.88
C LEU A 142 9.21 -21.41 9.01
N PRO A 143 9.53 -22.67 9.39
CA PRO A 143 10.37 -23.55 8.58
C PRO A 143 9.70 -23.98 7.28
#